data_a7e2c5c7585c5c25c74faa6ecd215af7
#
_entry.id   a7e2c5c7585c5c25c74faa6ecd215af7
#
_cell.length_a   1.000
_cell.length_b   1.000
_cell.length_c   1.000
_cell.angle_alpha   90.00
_cell.angle_beta   90.00
_cell.angle_gamma   90.00
#
_symmetry.space_group_name_H-M   'P 1'
#
loop_
_entity.id
_entity.type
_entity.pdbx_description
1 polymer ?
#
loop_
_entity_poly.entity_id
_entity_poly.type
_entity_poly.pdbx_seq_one_letter_code
_entity_poly.pdbx_strand_id
1 'polypeptide(L)'
;MSAITGVLNIPFLIKIKSFFENVSESNEVIFDVNIPKNILFRTELICEYVQEEHEYTFNLNNFLMLLYLDFVKTSIKTYNPEKVFQLLSKDFFETDLLISNGSESCNIKRNNFEFSNITISIAKKDYLKGQLILDELYDIYKCKFSFSHLIEALWFDFIQCYKTGSKKRAYYSIIKLLKDCFES
;
A
#
# COMPACT_ATOMS: atom_id res chain seq x y z
N MET A 1 -15.18 -20.06 25.65
CA MET A 1 -14.38 -19.99 24.40
C MET A 1 -15.36 -20.03 23.24
N SER A 2 -15.76 -18.89 22.72
CA SER A 2 -16.65 -18.84 21.56
C SER A 2 -15.81 -18.38 20.35
N ALA A 3 -15.62 -19.26 19.41
CA ALA A 3 -15.00 -19.00 18.13
C ALA A 3 -15.93 -18.04 17.35
N ILE A 4 -15.47 -16.81 17.14
CA ILE A 4 -16.11 -15.89 16.18
C ILE A 4 -15.59 -16.31 14.80
N THR A 5 -16.17 -17.33 14.23
CA THR A 5 -16.11 -17.63 12.80
C THR A 5 -17.01 -16.61 12.09
N GLY A 6 -16.41 -15.44 11.79
CA GLY A 6 -17.04 -14.49 10.87
C GLY A 6 -16.99 -15.04 9.45
N VAL A 7 -18.00 -15.84 9.08
CA VAL A 7 -18.23 -16.26 7.70
C VAL A 7 -18.50 -14.97 6.91
N LEU A 8 -17.54 -14.51 6.12
CA LEU A 8 -17.76 -13.45 5.14
C LEU A 8 -18.86 -13.89 4.19
N ASN A 9 -19.88 -13.08 4.08
CA ASN A 9 -21.10 -13.39 3.32
C ASN A 9 -20.74 -13.68 1.86
N ILE A 10 -21.18 -14.81 1.30
CA ILE A 10 -20.94 -15.25 -0.10
C ILE A 10 -21.19 -14.12 -1.12
N PRO A 11 -22.23 -13.25 -0.98
CA PRO A 11 -22.41 -12.08 -1.84
C PRO A 11 -21.27 -11.07 -1.81
N PHE A 12 -20.55 -10.96 -0.69
CA PHE A 12 -19.41 -10.07 -0.55
C PHE A 12 -18.20 -10.59 -1.35
N LEU A 13 -17.93 -11.89 -1.30
CA LEU A 13 -16.84 -12.51 -2.05
C LEU A 13 -17.04 -12.42 -3.56
N ILE A 14 -18.29 -12.57 -4.03
CA ILE A 14 -18.64 -12.43 -5.46
C ILE A 14 -18.40 -10.99 -5.93
N LYS A 15 -18.75 -9.98 -5.11
CA LYS A 15 -18.49 -8.57 -5.43
C LYS A 15 -17.00 -8.26 -5.49
N ILE A 16 -16.19 -8.82 -4.57
CA ILE A 16 -14.73 -8.69 -4.60
C ILE A 16 -14.18 -9.23 -5.93
N LYS A 17 -14.54 -10.43 -6.29
CA LYS A 17 -14.09 -11.06 -7.53
C LYS A 17 -14.47 -10.24 -8.76
N SER A 18 -15.73 -9.82 -8.87
CA SER A 18 -16.18 -8.99 -9.99
C SER A 18 -15.51 -7.61 -10.04
N PHE A 19 -15.15 -7.04 -8.90
CA PHE A 19 -14.40 -5.78 -8.85
C PHE A 19 -13.01 -5.94 -9.47
N PHE A 20 -12.25 -6.95 -9.06
CA PHE A 20 -10.92 -7.18 -9.61
C PHE A 20 -10.94 -7.65 -11.07
N GLU A 21 -11.93 -8.43 -11.48
CA GLU A 21 -12.16 -8.81 -12.88
C GLU A 21 -12.50 -7.59 -13.76
N ASN A 22 -13.36 -6.68 -13.30
CA ASN A 22 -13.73 -5.46 -14.03
C ASN A 22 -12.57 -4.42 -14.10
N VAL A 23 -11.62 -4.44 -13.16
CA VAL A 23 -10.41 -3.60 -13.21
C VAL A 23 -9.44 -4.11 -14.30
N SER A 24 -9.52 -5.40 -14.63
CA SER A 24 -8.64 -6.06 -15.61
C SER A 24 -8.99 -5.80 -17.07
N GLU A 25 -10.20 -5.35 -17.40
CA GLU A 25 -10.70 -5.35 -18.79
C GLU A 25 -10.47 -4.08 -19.62
N SER A 26 -9.89 -2.99 -19.06
CA SER A 26 -9.79 -1.74 -19.84
C SER A 26 -8.44 -1.06 -19.72
N ASN A 27 -7.75 -0.87 -20.86
CA ASN A 27 -6.59 0.01 -21.03
C ASN A 27 -5.73 0.17 -19.76
N GLU A 28 -4.90 -0.82 -19.49
CA GLU A 28 -3.99 -0.85 -18.35
C GLU A 28 -2.77 0.03 -18.58
N VAL A 29 -2.28 0.63 -17.51
CA VAL A 29 -0.96 1.27 -17.45
C VAL A 29 -0.05 0.35 -16.67
N ILE A 30 1.06 -0.03 -17.28
CA ILE A 30 2.08 -0.90 -16.71
C ILE A 30 3.26 -0.02 -16.28
N PHE A 31 3.75 -0.21 -15.09
CA PHE A 31 4.91 0.52 -14.55
C PHE A 31 5.66 -0.33 -13.52
N ASP A 32 6.92 0.04 -13.31
CA ASP A 32 7.79 -0.65 -12.36
C ASP A 32 7.89 0.12 -11.05
N VAL A 33 7.97 -0.63 -9.94
CA VAL A 33 8.25 -0.14 -8.59
C VAL A 33 9.45 -0.87 -8.01
N ASN A 34 10.29 -0.15 -7.26
CA ASN A 34 11.44 -0.70 -6.58
C ASN A 34 11.15 -0.85 -5.09
N ILE A 35 11.25 -2.07 -4.58
CA ILE A 35 10.94 -2.37 -3.20
C ILE A 35 12.05 -3.21 -2.55
N PRO A 36 12.45 -2.97 -1.30
CA PRO A 36 13.31 -3.87 -0.58
C PRO A 36 12.75 -5.27 -0.47
N LYS A 37 13.56 -6.29 -0.75
CA LYS A 37 13.15 -7.70 -0.73
C LYS A 37 12.46 -8.12 0.57
N ASN A 38 12.92 -7.61 1.71
CA ASN A 38 12.32 -7.93 3.00
C ASN A 38 10.89 -7.37 3.16
N ILE A 39 10.58 -6.26 2.50
CA ILE A 39 9.23 -5.67 2.47
C ILE A 39 8.35 -6.45 1.52
N LEU A 40 8.86 -6.78 0.33
CA LEU A 40 8.17 -7.64 -0.62
C LEU A 40 7.77 -8.96 0.03
N PHE A 41 8.74 -9.71 0.57
CA PHE A 41 8.49 -11.00 1.22
C PHE A 41 7.44 -10.90 2.35
N ARG A 42 7.51 -9.84 3.17
CA ARG A 42 6.50 -9.62 4.20
C ARG A 42 5.10 -9.37 3.64
N THR A 43 5.02 -8.66 2.53
CA THR A 43 3.72 -8.39 1.87
C THR A 43 3.15 -9.66 1.24
N GLU A 44 3.98 -10.49 0.62
CA GLU A 44 3.59 -11.79 0.09
C GLU A 44 2.99 -12.68 1.19
N LEU A 45 3.65 -12.77 2.35
CA LEU A 45 3.12 -13.51 3.51
C LEU A 45 1.76 -12.96 3.99
N ILE A 46 1.55 -11.64 3.92
CA ILE A 46 0.25 -11.05 4.25
C ILE A 46 -0.80 -11.45 3.21
N CYS A 47 -0.44 -11.43 1.93
CA CYS A 47 -1.34 -11.83 0.86
C CYS A 47 -1.73 -13.31 0.97
N GLU A 48 -0.77 -14.20 1.20
CA GLU A 48 -1.01 -15.63 1.43
C GLU A 48 -1.98 -15.85 2.60
N TYR A 49 -1.74 -15.19 3.73
CA TYR A 49 -2.61 -15.31 4.90
C TYR A 49 -4.05 -14.85 4.61
N VAL A 50 -4.21 -13.72 3.90
CA VAL A 50 -5.53 -13.22 3.51
C VAL A 50 -6.22 -14.19 2.55
N GLN A 51 -5.46 -14.78 1.62
CA GLN A 51 -5.98 -15.75 0.66
C GLN A 51 -6.44 -17.05 1.35
N GLU A 52 -5.65 -17.57 2.30
CA GLU A 52 -6.01 -18.78 3.06
C GLU A 52 -7.26 -18.60 3.92
N GLU A 53 -7.42 -17.45 4.58
CA GLU A 53 -8.56 -17.16 5.44
C GLU A 53 -9.87 -16.92 4.69
N HIS A 54 -9.81 -16.52 3.42
CA HIS A 54 -10.98 -16.04 2.67
C HIS A 54 -11.25 -16.79 1.37
N GLU A 55 -10.47 -17.82 1.04
CA GLU A 55 -10.65 -18.70 -0.12
C GLU A 55 -10.78 -17.96 -1.48
N TYR A 56 -10.12 -16.80 -1.64
CA TYR A 56 -10.07 -16.05 -2.90
C TYR A 56 -8.65 -15.64 -3.24
N THR A 57 -8.36 -15.45 -4.52
CA THR A 57 -7.04 -15.03 -4.97
C THR A 57 -6.76 -13.60 -4.54
N PHE A 58 -5.80 -13.43 -3.63
CA PHE A 58 -5.34 -12.12 -3.17
C PHE A 58 -3.83 -12.05 -3.34
N ASN A 59 -3.39 -11.39 -4.39
CA ASN A 59 -1.98 -11.27 -4.75
C ASN A 59 -1.45 -9.86 -4.47
N LEU A 60 -0.16 -9.67 -4.73
CA LEU A 60 0.53 -8.40 -4.52
C LEU A 60 -0.10 -7.23 -5.29
N ASN A 61 -0.50 -7.45 -6.55
CA ASN A 61 -1.16 -6.41 -7.34
C ASN A 61 -2.49 -5.98 -6.70
N ASN A 62 -3.28 -6.93 -6.22
CA ASN A 62 -4.54 -6.68 -5.53
C ASN A 62 -4.32 -5.89 -4.22
N PHE A 63 -3.27 -6.24 -3.47
CA PHE A 63 -2.88 -5.54 -2.26
C PHE A 63 -2.51 -4.07 -2.55
N LEU A 64 -1.66 -3.83 -3.54
CA LEU A 64 -1.23 -2.47 -3.89
C LEU A 64 -2.38 -1.64 -4.46
N MET A 65 -3.24 -2.25 -5.27
CA MET A 65 -4.46 -1.61 -5.77
C MET A 65 -5.39 -1.20 -4.63
N LEU A 66 -5.52 -2.03 -3.61
CA LEU A 66 -6.35 -1.73 -2.45
C LEU A 66 -5.83 -0.50 -1.69
N LEU A 67 -4.53 -0.44 -1.41
CA LEU A 67 -3.90 0.71 -0.76
C LEU A 67 -4.07 1.98 -1.59
N TYR A 68 -3.85 1.87 -2.90
CA TYR A 68 -3.96 2.99 -3.80
C TYR A 68 -5.40 3.53 -3.92
N LEU A 69 -6.40 2.65 -4.06
CA LEU A 69 -7.79 3.05 -4.15
C LEU A 69 -8.29 3.69 -2.84
N ASP A 70 -7.85 3.21 -1.68
CA ASP A 70 -8.14 3.85 -0.40
C ASP A 70 -7.52 5.25 -0.32
N PHE A 71 -6.27 5.39 -0.76
CA PHE A 71 -5.60 6.70 -0.86
C PHE A 71 -6.39 7.65 -1.76
N VAL A 72 -6.78 7.23 -2.97
CA VAL A 72 -7.56 8.06 -3.90
C VAL A 72 -8.91 8.45 -3.30
N LYS A 73 -9.64 7.47 -2.72
CA LYS A 73 -10.93 7.71 -2.07
C LYS A 73 -10.81 8.72 -0.92
N THR A 74 -9.77 8.57 -0.11
CA THR A 74 -9.50 9.49 1.00
C THR A 74 -9.13 10.87 0.49
N SER A 75 -8.28 10.97 -0.54
CA SER A 75 -7.88 12.24 -1.14
C SER A 75 -9.04 12.97 -1.79
N ILE A 76 -9.99 12.27 -2.42
CA ILE A 76 -11.20 12.91 -2.99
C ILE A 76 -12.12 13.43 -1.88
N LYS A 77 -12.27 12.69 -0.77
CA LYS A 77 -13.18 13.07 0.33
C LYS A 77 -12.63 14.18 1.22
N THR A 78 -11.34 14.11 1.52
CA THR A 78 -10.67 14.99 2.49
C THR A 78 -9.26 15.32 2.00
N TYR A 79 -9.19 16.05 0.86
CA TYR A 79 -7.90 16.39 0.28
C TYR A 79 -7.07 17.26 1.23
N ASN A 80 -5.90 16.76 1.56
CA ASN A 80 -4.92 17.48 2.36
C ASN A 80 -3.56 17.39 1.67
N PRO A 81 -3.20 18.38 0.83
CA PRO A 81 -1.97 18.36 0.05
C PRO A 81 -0.72 18.30 0.91
N GLU A 82 -0.74 18.91 2.11
CA GLU A 82 0.40 18.87 3.02
C GLU A 82 0.69 17.45 3.51
N LYS A 83 -0.33 16.69 3.90
CA LYS A 83 -0.17 15.29 4.32
C LYS A 83 0.33 14.40 3.18
N VAL A 84 -0.18 14.61 1.97
CA VAL A 84 0.26 13.86 0.80
C VAL A 84 1.72 14.21 0.48
N PHE A 85 2.07 15.50 0.52
CA PHE A 85 3.45 15.94 0.32
C PHE A 85 4.40 15.36 1.39
N GLN A 86 4.01 15.39 2.65
CA GLN A 86 4.80 14.77 3.76
C GLN A 86 5.00 13.27 3.54
N LEU A 87 3.97 12.54 3.09
CA LEU A 87 4.08 11.13 2.77
C LEU A 87 5.10 10.89 1.65
N LEU A 88 5.00 11.64 0.54
CA LEU A 88 5.87 11.48 -0.63
C LEU A 88 7.30 11.99 -0.42
N SER A 89 7.49 12.94 0.49
CA SER A 89 8.81 13.50 0.85
C SER A 89 9.52 12.72 1.94
N LYS A 90 8.85 11.71 2.53
CA LYS A 90 9.40 10.90 3.60
C LYS A 90 10.50 10.00 3.06
N ASP A 91 11.71 10.15 3.60
CA ASP A 91 12.76 9.19 3.32
C ASP A 91 12.55 7.93 4.15
N PHE A 92 12.09 6.88 3.49
CA PHE A 92 11.85 5.60 4.14
C PHE A 92 13.13 4.77 4.32
N PHE A 93 14.25 5.21 3.76
CA PHE A 93 15.52 4.49 3.70
C PHE A 93 16.64 5.15 4.48
N GLU A 94 16.53 6.45 4.79
CA GLU A 94 17.45 7.14 5.69
C GLU A 94 17.17 6.74 7.13
N THR A 95 17.85 5.71 7.60
CA THR A 95 17.97 5.50 9.03
C THR A 95 19.36 4.95 9.33
N ASP A 96 20.30 5.86 9.52
CA ASP A 96 21.41 5.61 10.39
C ASP A 96 20.83 5.44 11.81
N LEU A 97 20.81 4.22 12.31
CA LEU A 97 20.41 3.95 13.68
C LEU A 97 21.56 4.34 14.60
N LEU A 98 21.42 5.47 15.27
CA LEU A 98 22.30 5.87 16.36
C LEU A 98 21.84 5.10 17.62
N ILE A 99 22.53 4.01 17.92
CA ILE A 99 22.33 3.30 19.18
C ILE A 99 23.31 3.89 20.19
N SER A 100 22.79 4.59 21.20
CA SER A 100 23.56 5.12 22.31
C SER A 100 23.18 4.42 23.60
N ASN A 101 24.13 3.87 24.32
CA ASN A 101 23.96 3.34 25.68
C ASN A 101 24.53 4.27 26.77
N GLY A 102 24.59 5.56 26.49
CA GLY A 102 25.02 6.60 27.44
C GLY A 102 26.54 6.91 27.45
N SER A 103 27.38 6.00 27.00
CA SER A 103 28.86 6.23 26.92
C SER A 103 29.45 5.92 25.55
N GLU A 104 28.77 5.12 24.75
CA GLU A 104 29.19 4.78 23.38
C GLU A 104 28.03 4.96 22.41
N SER A 105 28.29 5.58 21.27
CA SER A 105 27.36 5.68 20.16
C SER A 105 27.86 4.84 19.00
N CYS A 106 27.08 3.88 18.57
CA CYS A 106 27.35 3.09 17.36
C CYS A 106 26.43 3.55 16.24
N ASN A 107 27.03 3.97 15.14
CA ASN A 107 26.28 4.36 13.94
C ASN A 107 26.18 3.13 13.03
N ILE A 108 25.00 2.50 12.99
CA ILE A 108 24.76 1.36 12.11
C ILE A 108 24.20 1.89 10.78
N LYS A 109 25.08 1.97 9.77
CA LYS A 109 24.65 2.25 8.40
C LYS A 109 23.83 1.07 7.88
N ARG A 110 22.54 1.29 7.65
CA ARG A 110 21.62 0.30 7.04
C ARG A 110 21.72 0.25 5.51
N ASN A 111 22.91 0.36 4.93
CA ASN A 111 23.12 0.53 3.49
C ASN A 111 23.07 -0.74 2.65
N ASN A 112 22.50 -1.86 3.13
CA ASN A 112 22.44 -3.10 2.34
C ASN A 112 21.01 -3.61 2.17
N PHE A 113 20.09 -2.77 1.70
CA PHE A 113 18.82 -3.29 1.21
C PHE A 113 19.02 -3.83 -0.22
N GLU A 114 18.77 -5.11 -0.39
CA GLU A 114 18.56 -5.66 -1.73
C GLU A 114 17.17 -5.26 -2.20
N PHE A 115 17.09 -4.65 -3.36
CA PHE A 115 15.83 -4.25 -4.00
C PHE A 115 15.37 -5.29 -5.01
N SER A 116 14.06 -5.41 -5.16
CA SER A 116 13.41 -6.10 -6.26
C SER A 116 12.64 -5.09 -7.10
N ASN A 117 12.76 -5.21 -8.40
CA ASN A 117 11.93 -4.47 -9.36
C ASN A 117 10.69 -5.30 -9.66
N ILE A 118 9.50 -4.72 -9.50
CA ILE A 118 8.22 -5.39 -9.67
C ILE A 118 7.38 -4.61 -10.65
N THR A 119 6.88 -5.29 -11.66
CA THR A 119 5.96 -4.73 -12.65
C THR A 119 4.52 -4.82 -12.14
N ILE A 120 3.83 -3.69 -12.12
CA ILE A 120 2.45 -3.53 -11.65
C ILE A 120 1.58 -3.02 -12.78
N SER A 121 0.34 -3.48 -12.80
CA SER A 121 -0.68 -3.05 -13.75
C SER A 121 -1.83 -2.37 -13.02
N ILE A 122 -2.32 -1.26 -13.56
CA ILE A 122 -3.45 -0.49 -13.05
C ILE A 122 -4.34 -0.01 -14.19
N ALA A 123 -5.65 0.01 -13.97
CA ALA A 123 -6.58 0.58 -14.94
C ALA A 123 -6.25 2.05 -15.22
N LYS A 124 -6.24 2.43 -16.49
CA LYS A 124 -5.88 3.81 -16.93
C LYS A 124 -6.73 4.88 -16.24
N LYS A 125 -8.02 4.63 -16.03
CA LYS A 125 -8.92 5.56 -15.31
C LYS A 125 -8.45 5.86 -13.89
N ASP A 126 -7.92 4.84 -13.21
CA ASP A 126 -7.46 4.98 -11.83
C ASP A 126 -6.06 5.60 -11.79
N TYR A 127 -5.18 5.24 -12.73
CA TYR A 127 -3.89 5.92 -12.93
C TYR A 127 -4.07 7.43 -13.10
N LEU A 128 -5.02 7.89 -13.93
CA LEU A 128 -5.27 9.31 -14.16
C LEU A 128 -5.71 10.06 -12.91
N LYS A 129 -6.42 9.43 -11.99
CA LYS A 129 -6.79 10.04 -10.69
C LYS A 129 -5.55 10.34 -9.85
N GLY A 130 -4.60 9.41 -9.81
CA GLY A 130 -3.34 9.61 -9.09
C GLY A 130 -2.47 10.66 -9.75
N GLN A 131 -2.41 10.70 -11.09
CA GLN A 131 -1.68 11.74 -11.80
C GLN A 131 -2.24 13.13 -11.50
N LEU A 132 -3.56 13.28 -11.47
CA LEU A 132 -4.19 14.56 -11.10
C LEU A 132 -3.74 15.03 -9.71
N ILE A 133 -3.71 14.14 -8.71
CA ILE A 133 -3.25 14.46 -7.37
C ILE A 133 -1.76 14.88 -7.38
N LEU A 134 -0.92 14.20 -8.17
CA LEU A 134 0.50 14.53 -8.29
C LEU A 134 0.72 15.87 -9.00
N ASP A 135 -0.09 16.19 -10.02
CA ASP A 135 -0.04 17.47 -10.74
C ASP A 135 -0.47 18.62 -9.83
N GLU A 136 -1.52 18.45 -9.02
CA GLU A 136 -1.94 19.43 -8.01
C GLU A 136 -0.85 19.67 -6.94
N LEU A 137 -0.15 18.63 -6.51
CA LEU A 137 0.99 18.77 -5.59
C LEU A 137 2.15 19.53 -6.24
N TYR A 138 2.43 19.26 -7.53
CA TYR A 138 3.44 20.00 -8.26
C TYR A 138 3.09 21.49 -8.34
N ASP A 139 1.81 21.83 -8.57
CA ASP A 139 1.38 23.23 -8.61
C ASP A 139 1.60 23.95 -7.28
N ILE A 140 1.41 23.27 -6.16
CA ILE A 140 1.56 23.86 -4.82
C ILE A 140 3.05 23.90 -4.39
N TYR A 141 3.77 22.77 -4.49
CA TYR A 141 5.10 22.63 -3.88
C TYR A 141 6.25 22.69 -4.88
N LYS A 142 5.97 22.72 -6.20
CA LYS A 142 6.96 22.69 -7.29
C LYS A 142 7.91 21.49 -7.24
N CYS A 143 7.50 20.41 -6.56
CA CYS A 143 8.20 19.13 -6.49
C CYS A 143 7.48 18.09 -7.35
N LYS A 144 8.22 17.43 -8.26
CA LYS A 144 7.66 16.42 -9.14
C LYS A 144 7.89 15.03 -8.57
N PHE A 145 6.80 14.32 -8.31
CA PHE A 145 6.81 12.91 -7.93
C PHE A 145 6.33 12.03 -9.08
N SER A 146 6.90 10.83 -9.21
CA SER A 146 6.41 9.83 -10.18
C SER A 146 5.25 9.03 -9.59
N PHE A 147 4.47 8.41 -10.46
CA PHE A 147 3.42 7.49 -10.02
C PHE A 147 3.98 6.26 -9.30
N SER A 148 5.11 5.71 -9.79
CA SER A 148 5.83 4.63 -9.09
C SER A 148 6.19 5.03 -7.67
N HIS A 149 6.71 6.25 -7.47
CA HIS A 149 7.05 6.77 -6.15
C HIS A 149 5.83 6.89 -5.23
N LEU A 150 4.67 7.29 -5.76
CA LEU A 150 3.42 7.29 -4.99
C LEU A 150 3.07 5.88 -4.48
N ILE A 151 3.13 4.88 -5.35
CA ILE A 151 2.84 3.49 -4.97
C ILE A 151 3.86 2.97 -3.94
N GLU A 152 5.14 3.24 -4.15
CA GLU A 152 6.22 2.90 -3.21
C GLU A 152 5.98 3.54 -1.84
N ALA A 153 5.67 4.84 -1.79
CA ALA A 153 5.41 5.56 -0.54
C ALA A 153 4.20 5.00 0.22
N LEU A 154 3.10 4.72 -0.45
CA LEU A 154 1.92 4.08 0.15
C LEU A 154 2.24 2.71 0.73
N TRP A 155 3.00 1.90 -0.02
CA TRP A 155 3.41 0.57 0.41
C TRP A 155 4.30 0.62 1.64
N PHE A 156 5.32 1.49 1.63
CA PHE A 156 6.21 1.69 2.76
C PHE A 156 5.46 2.17 4.00
N ASP A 157 4.61 3.18 3.86
CA ASP A 157 3.85 3.72 4.99
C ASP A 157 2.97 2.63 5.62
N PHE A 158 2.29 1.82 4.81
CA PHE A 158 1.52 0.69 5.30
C PHE A 158 2.38 -0.31 6.09
N ILE A 159 3.52 -0.73 5.54
CA ILE A 159 4.41 -1.70 6.22
C ILE A 159 5.02 -1.09 7.49
N GLN A 160 5.34 0.19 7.53
CA GLN A 160 5.79 0.86 8.75
C GLN A 160 4.70 0.90 9.82
N CYS A 161 3.48 1.25 9.46
CA CYS A 161 2.32 1.17 10.36
C CYS A 161 2.09 -0.26 10.86
N TYR A 162 2.32 -1.26 10.00
CA TYR A 162 2.25 -2.67 10.38
C TYR A 162 3.33 -3.05 11.40
N LYS A 163 4.58 -2.61 11.21
CA LYS A 163 5.71 -2.91 12.12
C LYS A 163 5.55 -2.27 13.49
N THR A 164 4.97 -1.08 13.56
CA THR A 164 4.79 -0.31 14.80
C THR A 164 3.47 -0.62 15.51
N GLY A 165 2.54 -1.29 14.84
CA GLY A 165 1.23 -1.66 15.36
C GLY A 165 1.14 -3.12 15.82
N SER A 166 -0.03 -3.50 16.36
CA SER A 166 -0.32 -4.91 16.64
C SER A 166 -0.58 -5.66 15.31
N LYS A 167 -0.11 -6.93 15.21
CA LYS A 167 -0.36 -7.78 14.04
C LYS A 167 -1.85 -7.86 13.64
N LYS A 168 -2.75 -7.80 14.64
CA LYS A 168 -4.20 -7.75 14.41
C LYS A 168 -4.65 -6.52 13.63
N ARG A 169 -4.01 -5.36 13.83
CA ARG A 169 -4.41 -4.12 13.16
C ARG A 169 -4.15 -4.13 11.65
N ALA A 170 -3.05 -4.72 11.19
CA ALA A 170 -2.76 -4.76 9.76
C ALA A 170 -3.75 -5.65 8.99
N TYR A 171 -4.01 -6.86 9.50
CA TYR A 171 -5.01 -7.75 8.93
C TYR A 171 -6.39 -7.09 8.93
N TYR A 172 -6.84 -6.56 10.07
CA TYR A 172 -8.12 -5.86 10.15
C TYR A 172 -8.18 -4.62 9.26
N SER A 173 -7.07 -3.93 9.05
CA SER A 173 -7.01 -2.79 8.13
C SER A 173 -7.25 -3.25 6.70
N ILE A 174 -6.61 -4.34 6.25
CA ILE A 174 -6.83 -4.91 4.92
C ILE A 174 -8.29 -5.34 4.76
N ILE A 175 -8.84 -6.09 5.71
CA ILE A 175 -10.24 -6.53 5.67
C ILE A 175 -11.21 -5.34 5.70
N LYS A 176 -10.90 -4.31 6.48
CA LYS A 176 -11.69 -3.07 6.49
C LYS A 176 -11.63 -2.36 5.15
N LEU A 177 -10.44 -2.20 4.55
CA LEU A 177 -10.28 -1.59 3.23
C LEU A 177 -11.03 -2.37 2.15
N LEU A 178 -10.96 -3.71 2.20
CA LEU A 178 -11.75 -4.58 1.32
C LEU A 178 -13.24 -4.28 1.48
N LYS A 179 -13.78 -4.23 2.70
CA LYS A 179 -15.18 -3.90 2.96
C LYS A 179 -15.56 -2.50 2.47
N ASP A 180 -14.77 -1.50 2.82
CA ASP A 180 -15.04 -0.10 2.45
C ASP A 180 -14.99 0.15 0.94
N CYS A 181 -14.20 -0.63 0.19
CA CYS A 181 -14.16 -0.58 -1.28
C CYS A 181 -15.43 -1.19 -1.92
N PHE A 182 -16.11 -2.11 -1.22
CA PHE A 182 -17.26 -2.87 -1.77
C PHE A 182 -18.62 -2.42 -1.26
N GLU A 183 -18.69 -1.65 -0.16
CA GLU A 183 -19.93 -1.10 0.38
C GLU A 183 -20.24 0.32 -0.15
N SER A 184 -19.39 0.87 -1.04
CA SER A 184 -19.53 2.18 -1.69
C SER A 184 -20.03 2.06 -3.10
#